data_9d96f670928a9e882fbf46167f55a509
#
_entry.id   9d96f670928a9e882fbf46167f55a509
#
_cell.length_a   1.000
_cell.length_b   1.000
_cell.length_c   1.000
_cell.angle_alpha   90.00
_cell.angle_beta   90.00
_cell.angle_gamma   90.00
#
_symmetry.space_group_name_H-M   'P 1'
#
loop_
_entity.id
_entity.type
_entity.pdbx_description
1 polymer ?
#
loop_
_entity_poly.entity_id
_entity_poly.type
_entity_poly.pdbx_seq_one_letter_code
_entity_poly.pdbx_strand_id
1 'polypeptide(L)'
;IVKTATQGGNVLYANFKADKAYEQLPFGFSLSPQRGKNIYDVLNGKQVSHLSVSPTGKYALVGITNTVDGLSSNNTYVYRIADKEIVYTFYGNNVRNLQWIPDQDKLSFLQAEGNGQSLYSYDLEKQLQTRLIKEDRQIQSCIWSPDRSYLIYYANENYSDPKWELRKLDGIQDRQDYFRNRSYLCKYDFATGLHSRLTWGNLSTSLMDISADGKKLLISTSRPAYTEYPYNKQDIYLMDITTQQLDTLWKDRLYSISCTFSPDGKKLLISGGPSAFGKLGENIGKNQIANQYDTQLYIYDLATKKVDAITRDFNPSVEEMTWHKNGNIKTTDADFVHLYCYADGKFTRIECPGDMILRTSFASHADRMMYTASNTDYPPRIYTLNLTDNQAALWADPNEEQYRNIVFGEMKDWDYKYKKGTVIDGRYYLPADFDPAKKYPLIVYYYGGTTPVSRSFGGRWPFNLYTANVYVVYVLQPSGTIGYGQEFSARHQNNWGKITADEIIASTKAFAKAHPFIDASKIGCMGASYGGFTTEYLTTRTDIFACAISHAGISSISSYWGGGYWGYGYSTNA
;
A
#
# COMPACT_ATOMS: atom_id res chain seq x y z
N ILE A 1 -31.86 14.75 -18.11
CA ILE A 1 -32.17 15.16 -16.72
C ILE A 1 -30.84 15.45 -16.05
N VAL A 2 -30.57 16.72 -15.76
CA VAL A 2 -29.38 17.13 -15.00
C VAL A 2 -29.71 16.99 -13.52
N LYS A 3 -29.07 16.07 -12.80
CA LYS A 3 -29.06 16.09 -11.33
C LYS A 3 -27.75 16.73 -10.88
N THR A 4 -27.81 17.87 -10.23
CA THR A 4 -26.71 18.51 -9.54
C THR A 4 -26.59 17.90 -8.15
N ALA A 5 -25.46 17.29 -7.83
CA ALA A 5 -25.11 16.98 -6.46
C ALA A 5 -24.13 18.05 -5.96
N THR A 6 -24.57 18.85 -5.00
CA THR A 6 -23.73 19.80 -4.28
C THR A 6 -23.36 19.22 -2.93
N GLN A 7 -22.10 18.84 -2.75
CA GLN A 7 -21.46 18.81 -1.44
C GLN A 7 -19.99 19.20 -1.62
N GLY A 8 -19.62 20.31 -1.01
CA GLY A 8 -18.21 20.71 -0.88
C GLY A 8 -17.58 21.39 -2.10
N GLY A 9 -18.20 22.43 -2.65
CA GLY A 9 -17.47 23.49 -3.37
C GLY A 9 -16.91 23.18 -4.78
N ASN A 10 -17.05 21.99 -5.33
CA ASN A 10 -16.64 21.67 -6.69
C ASN A 10 -17.83 21.18 -7.50
N VAL A 11 -18.21 21.93 -8.53
CA VAL A 11 -19.28 21.56 -9.46
C VAL A 11 -18.67 20.85 -10.65
N LEU A 12 -18.91 19.56 -10.78
CA LEU A 12 -18.61 18.79 -11.99
C LEU A 12 -19.81 18.87 -12.93
N TYR A 13 -19.66 19.54 -14.07
CA TYR A 13 -20.65 19.52 -15.15
C TYR A 13 -20.32 18.38 -16.10
N ALA A 14 -21.18 17.35 -16.14
CA ALA A 14 -21.15 16.35 -17.18
C ALA A 14 -22.46 16.44 -17.98
N ASN A 15 -22.38 16.85 -19.23
CA ASN A 15 -23.52 16.78 -20.17
C ASN A 15 -23.56 15.37 -20.77
N PHE A 16 -24.47 14.53 -20.28
CA PHE A 16 -24.77 13.26 -20.91
C PHE A 16 -26.02 13.39 -21.79
N LYS A 17 -25.90 13.12 -23.10
CA LYS A 17 -27.05 12.74 -23.91
C LYS A 17 -27.37 11.29 -23.58
N ALA A 18 -28.52 11.04 -22.97
CA ALA A 18 -29.03 9.69 -22.83
C ALA A 18 -29.27 9.13 -24.24
N ASP A 19 -28.60 8.04 -24.57
CA ASP A 19 -28.90 7.29 -25.79
C ASP A 19 -30.26 6.61 -25.61
N LYS A 20 -31.14 6.75 -26.61
CA LYS A 20 -32.52 6.22 -26.56
C LYS A 20 -32.62 4.69 -26.50
N ALA A 21 -31.52 4.00 -26.42
CA ALA A 21 -31.46 2.53 -26.36
C ALA A 21 -31.83 1.88 -25.00
N TYR A 22 -32.18 2.70 -23.99
CA TYR A 22 -32.61 2.18 -22.68
C TYR A 22 -34.13 2.25 -22.48
N GLU A 23 -34.91 1.97 -23.51
CA GLU A 23 -36.33 1.67 -23.31
C GLU A 23 -36.46 0.25 -22.73
N GLN A 24 -37.23 0.14 -21.65
CA GLN A 24 -37.49 -1.04 -20.86
C GLN A 24 -37.72 -2.28 -21.72
N LEU A 25 -36.82 -3.24 -21.64
CA LEU A 25 -37.07 -4.58 -22.16
C LEU A 25 -37.96 -5.36 -21.16
N PRO A 26 -38.97 -6.08 -21.65
CA PRO A 26 -39.86 -6.86 -20.79
C PRO A 26 -39.11 -7.97 -20.04
N PHE A 27 -39.56 -8.30 -18.85
CA PHE A 27 -39.04 -9.33 -17.97
C PHE A 27 -38.74 -10.61 -18.76
N GLY A 28 -37.47 -11.03 -18.80
CA GLY A 28 -37.05 -12.31 -19.35
C GLY A 28 -35.83 -12.19 -20.26
N PHE A 29 -34.64 -12.45 -19.72
CA PHE A 29 -33.36 -12.55 -20.42
C PHE A 29 -32.90 -11.32 -21.20
N SER A 30 -32.55 -10.30 -20.51
CA SER A 30 -31.70 -9.23 -21.06
C SER A 30 -30.23 -9.69 -20.93
N LEU A 31 -29.67 -10.23 -21.99
CA LEU A 31 -28.23 -10.14 -22.22
C LEU A 31 -27.97 -8.65 -22.44
N SER A 32 -27.54 -7.93 -21.39
CA SER A 32 -27.07 -6.57 -21.59
C SER A 32 -25.97 -6.61 -22.65
N PRO A 33 -26.04 -5.78 -23.72
CA PRO A 33 -25.05 -5.81 -24.77
C PRO A 33 -23.66 -5.57 -24.17
N GLN A 34 -22.66 -6.27 -24.68
CA GLN A 34 -21.28 -6.01 -24.32
C GLN A 34 -20.93 -4.55 -24.61
N ARG A 35 -20.27 -3.89 -23.68
CA ARG A 35 -19.88 -2.48 -23.79
C ARG A 35 -18.49 -2.24 -23.21
N GLY A 36 -17.85 -1.16 -23.60
CA GLY A 36 -16.65 -0.68 -22.96
C GLY A 36 -16.92 -0.13 -21.55
N LYS A 37 -15.87 -0.02 -20.77
CA LYS A 37 -15.88 0.59 -19.42
C LYS A 37 -16.28 2.07 -19.50
N ASN A 38 -17.12 2.53 -18.61
CA ASN A 38 -17.53 3.93 -18.50
C ASN A 38 -17.18 4.53 -17.13
N ILE A 39 -17.46 5.81 -16.94
CA ILE A 39 -17.13 6.53 -15.69
C ILE A 39 -17.89 5.97 -14.46
N TYR A 40 -19.09 5.47 -14.64
CA TYR A 40 -19.86 4.88 -13.53
C TYR A 40 -19.23 3.58 -13.04
N ASP A 41 -18.60 2.82 -13.93
CA ASP A 41 -17.85 1.60 -13.55
C ASP A 41 -16.57 1.92 -12.76
N VAL A 42 -16.06 3.15 -12.88
CA VAL A 42 -14.91 3.64 -12.09
C VAL A 42 -15.35 4.13 -10.71
N LEU A 43 -16.50 4.84 -10.67
CA LEU A 43 -16.99 5.49 -9.44
C LEU A 43 -17.79 4.56 -8.54
N ASN A 44 -18.36 3.49 -9.09
CA ASN A 44 -19.20 2.52 -8.38
C ASN A 44 -18.49 1.17 -8.26
N GLY A 45 -19.02 0.33 -7.37
CA GLY A 45 -18.60 -1.05 -7.23
C GLY A 45 -18.13 -1.40 -5.83
N LYS A 46 -17.72 -2.65 -5.69
CA LYS A 46 -17.29 -3.22 -4.42
C LYS A 46 -15.77 -3.23 -4.33
N GLN A 47 -15.26 -2.80 -3.18
CA GLN A 47 -13.85 -2.87 -2.84
C GLN A 47 -13.66 -3.75 -1.61
N VAL A 48 -12.70 -4.67 -1.67
CA VAL A 48 -12.29 -5.43 -0.48
C VAL A 48 -11.45 -4.50 0.39
N SER A 49 -12.06 -3.96 1.43
CA SER A 49 -11.42 -3.02 2.36
C SER A 49 -10.62 -3.71 3.45
N HIS A 50 -10.97 -4.95 3.78
CA HIS A 50 -10.30 -5.78 4.79
C HIS A 50 -10.30 -7.25 4.38
N LEU A 51 -9.23 -7.96 4.70
CA LEU A 51 -9.13 -9.42 4.56
C LEU A 51 -8.27 -9.95 5.71
N SER A 52 -8.81 -10.89 6.48
CA SER A 52 -8.10 -11.51 7.59
C SER A 52 -8.59 -12.93 7.84
N VAL A 53 -7.67 -13.89 7.92
CA VAL A 53 -7.96 -15.31 8.15
C VAL A 53 -7.86 -15.61 9.63
N SER A 54 -8.77 -16.44 10.15
CA SER A 54 -8.72 -16.87 11.54
C SER A 54 -7.49 -17.75 11.84
N PRO A 55 -7.06 -17.84 13.10
CA PRO A 55 -5.87 -18.60 13.49
C PRO A 55 -5.87 -20.04 12.97
N THR A 56 -6.99 -20.76 13.01
CA THR A 56 -7.08 -22.14 12.50
C THR A 56 -7.28 -22.24 10.98
N GLY A 57 -7.49 -21.10 10.29
CA GLY A 57 -7.81 -21.11 8.86
C GLY A 57 -9.23 -21.53 8.52
N LYS A 58 -10.14 -21.62 9.49
CA LYS A 58 -11.54 -22.04 9.29
C LYS A 58 -12.43 -20.90 8.82
N TYR A 59 -12.17 -19.68 9.28
CA TYR A 59 -12.97 -18.48 9.00
C TYR A 59 -12.14 -17.37 8.37
N ALA A 60 -12.85 -16.46 7.69
CA ALA A 60 -12.27 -15.23 7.16
C ALA A 60 -13.15 -14.02 7.49
N LEU A 61 -12.51 -12.91 7.85
CA LEU A 61 -13.13 -11.58 7.84
C LEU A 61 -12.92 -10.96 6.47
N VAL A 62 -14.01 -10.56 5.83
CA VAL A 62 -13.96 -9.85 4.54
C VAL A 62 -14.74 -8.55 4.67
N GLY A 63 -14.03 -7.45 4.71
CA GLY A 63 -14.63 -6.11 4.67
C GLY A 63 -14.92 -5.71 3.23
N ILE A 64 -16.13 -5.27 2.97
CA ILE A 64 -16.57 -4.77 1.66
C ILE A 64 -17.07 -3.35 1.81
N THR A 65 -16.45 -2.46 1.06
CA THR A 65 -16.99 -1.12 0.81
C THR A 65 -17.71 -1.16 -0.54
N ASN A 66 -19.00 -0.92 -0.54
CA ASN A 66 -19.80 -0.85 -1.75
C ASN A 66 -20.22 0.59 -2.01
N THR A 67 -19.84 1.13 -3.17
CA THR A 67 -20.20 2.48 -3.59
C THR A 67 -21.22 2.41 -4.72
N VAL A 68 -22.34 3.09 -4.53
CA VAL A 68 -23.41 3.24 -5.52
C VAL A 68 -23.80 4.72 -5.58
N ASP A 69 -23.71 5.32 -6.75
CA ASP A 69 -24.06 6.74 -6.99
C ASP A 69 -23.38 7.72 -6.00
N GLY A 70 -22.11 7.43 -5.66
CA GLY A 70 -21.31 8.24 -4.75
C GLY A 70 -21.58 8.01 -3.26
N LEU A 71 -22.51 7.12 -2.91
CA LEU A 71 -22.80 6.73 -1.53
C LEU A 71 -22.10 5.40 -1.22
N SER A 72 -21.27 5.39 -0.19
CA SER A 72 -20.53 4.21 0.23
C SER A 72 -21.15 3.58 1.47
N SER A 73 -21.31 2.28 1.46
CA SER A 73 -21.66 1.45 2.62
C SER A 73 -20.53 0.48 2.93
N ASN A 74 -20.27 0.26 4.22
CA ASN A 74 -19.21 -0.62 4.68
C ASN A 74 -19.81 -1.75 5.50
N ASN A 75 -19.51 -2.99 5.13
CA ASN A 75 -19.89 -4.16 5.92
C ASN A 75 -18.67 -5.09 6.03
N THR A 76 -18.54 -5.75 7.18
CA THR A 76 -17.56 -6.81 7.35
C THR A 76 -18.27 -8.13 7.60
N TYR A 77 -18.03 -9.05 6.70
CA TYR A 77 -18.61 -10.39 6.74
C TYR A 77 -17.64 -11.38 7.36
N VAL A 78 -18.15 -12.26 8.18
CA VAL A 78 -17.41 -13.42 8.68
C VAL A 78 -17.88 -14.63 7.88
N TYR A 79 -16.98 -15.17 7.10
CA TYR A 79 -17.26 -16.37 6.29
C TYR A 79 -16.64 -17.61 6.91
N ARG A 80 -17.35 -18.74 6.80
CA ARG A 80 -16.72 -20.04 6.88
C ARG A 80 -16.08 -20.31 5.50
N ILE A 81 -14.75 -20.50 5.48
CA ILE A 81 -14.00 -20.52 4.21
C ILE A 81 -14.40 -21.71 3.33
N ALA A 82 -14.69 -22.87 3.93
CA ALA A 82 -14.91 -24.12 3.21
C ALA A 82 -16.16 -24.11 2.31
N ASP A 83 -17.25 -23.53 2.78
CA ASP A 83 -18.54 -23.49 2.08
C ASP A 83 -18.99 -22.08 1.70
N LYS A 84 -18.20 -21.09 2.07
CA LYS A 84 -18.48 -19.66 1.82
C LYS A 84 -19.74 -19.15 2.52
N GLU A 85 -20.20 -19.82 3.56
CA GLU A 85 -21.34 -19.39 4.35
C GLU A 85 -20.99 -18.15 5.19
N ILE A 86 -21.84 -17.12 5.16
CA ILE A 86 -21.74 -15.97 6.04
C ILE A 86 -22.29 -16.38 7.41
N VAL A 87 -21.40 -16.52 8.37
CA VAL A 87 -21.78 -16.91 9.75
C VAL A 87 -22.10 -15.72 10.64
N TYR A 88 -21.60 -14.52 10.29
CA TYR A 88 -21.90 -13.27 10.97
C TYR A 88 -21.64 -12.06 10.08
N THR A 89 -22.31 -10.93 10.36
CA THR A 89 -22.09 -9.67 9.64
C THR A 89 -22.03 -8.50 10.62
N PHE A 90 -20.96 -7.72 10.49
CA PHE A 90 -20.84 -6.41 11.14
C PHE A 90 -21.27 -5.33 10.12
N TYR A 91 -22.37 -4.64 10.42
CA TYR A 91 -22.93 -3.62 9.55
C TYR A 91 -22.36 -2.24 9.84
N GLY A 92 -21.98 -1.52 8.80
CA GLY A 92 -21.47 -0.15 8.90
C GLY A 92 -20.18 -0.06 9.71
N ASN A 93 -20.00 1.09 10.37
CA ASN A 93 -18.84 1.38 11.22
C ASN A 93 -19.18 1.32 12.72
N ASN A 94 -20.12 0.49 13.11
CA ASN A 94 -20.60 0.40 14.49
C ASN A 94 -19.59 -0.22 15.45
N VAL A 95 -18.60 -0.94 14.90
CA VAL A 95 -17.50 -1.52 15.67
C VAL A 95 -16.15 -1.00 15.16
N ARG A 96 -15.17 -0.94 16.06
CA ARG A 96 -13.80 -0.53 15.76
C ARG A 96 -12.85 -1.64 16.19
N ASN A 97 -11.63 -1.62 15.63
CA ASN A 97 -10.55 -2.53 16.03
C ASN A 97 -10.99 -4.01 16.00
N LEU A 98 -11.77 -4.38 14.96
CA LEU A 98 -12.20 -5.76 14.76
C LEU A 98 -10.99 -6.62 14.37
N GLN A 99 -10.71 -7.65 15.17
CA GLN A 99 -9.54 -8.50 15.01
C GLN A 99 -9.77 -9.90 15.58
N TRP A 100 -8.99 -10.87 15.13
CA TRP A 100 -8.95 -12.19 15.76
C TRP A 100 -8.26 -12.11 17.11
N ILE A 101 -8.81 -12.82 18.11
CA ILE A 101 -8.11 -13.07 19.37
C ILE A 101 -6.99 -14.06 19.08
N PRO A 102 -5.72 -13.83 19.50
CA PRO A 102 -4.63 -14.74 19.25
C PRO A 102 -4.96 -16.18 19.59
N ASP A 103 -4.59 -17.12 18.72
CA ASP A 103 -4.77 -18.57 18.83
C ASP A 103 -6.24 -19.04 18.97
N GLN A 104 -7.22 -18.19 18.69
CA GLN A 104 -8.64 -18.54 18.81
C GLN A 104 -9.43 -18.09 17.58
N ASP A 105 -10.38 -18.91 17.14
CA ASP A 105 -11.38 -18.52 16.15
C ASP A 105 -12.50 -17.68 16.78
N LYS A 106 -12.09 -16.67 17.56
CA LYS A 106 -12.95 -15.69 18.18
C LYS A 106 -12.53 -14.29 17.76
N LEU A 107 -13.52 -13.44 17.65
CA LEU A 107 -13.30 -12.04 17.30
C LEU A 107 -13.29 -11.18 18.56
N SER A 108 -12.52 -10.09 18.52
CA SER A 108 -12.66 -8.99 19.46
C SER A 108 -12.89 -7.69 18.71
N PHE A 109 -13.65 -6.79 19.33
CA PHE A 109 -13.94 -5.48 18.78
C PHE A 109 -14.32 -4.48 19.87
N LEU A 110 -14.10 -3.21 19.58
CA LEU A 110 -14.54 -2.09 20.41
C LEU A 110 -15.87 -1.56 19.90
N GLN A 111 -16.78 -1.27 20.82
CA GLN A 111 -18.06 -0.64 20.55
C GLN A 111 -18.27 0.53 21.50
N ALA A 112 -18.74 1.66 20.98
CA ALA A 112 -19.05 2.83 21.81
C ALA A 112 -20.16 2.48 22.81
N GLU A 113 -19.93 2.77 24.09
CA GLU A 113 -20.88 2.57 25.16
C GLU A 113 -20.70 3.69 26.21
N GLY A 114 -21.76 4.40 26.52
CA GLY A 114 -21.70 5.55 27.43
C GLY A 114 -20.71 6.61 26.97
N ASN A 115 -19.75 6.94 27.81
CA ASN A 115 -18.69 7.93 27.52
C ASN A 115 -17.34 7.29 27.07
N GLY A 116 -17.32 5.98 26.80
CA GLY A 116 -16.12 5.24 26.46
C GLY A 116 -16.33 4.19 25.38
N GLN A 117 -15.45 3.23 25.36
CA GLN A 117 -15.50 2.04 24.50
C GLN A 117 -15.60 0.81 25.37
N SER A 118 -16.47 -0.12 25.01
CA SER A 118 -16.47 -1.46 25.61
C SER A 118 -15.80 -2.43 24.68
N LEU A 119 -14.93 -3.30 25.22
CA LEU A 119 -14.32 -4.39 24.47
C LEU A 119 -15.20 -5.63 24.58
N TYR A 120 -15.56 -6.17 23.43
CA TYR A 120 -16.31 -7.41 23.31
C TYR A 120 -15.47 -8.50 22.66
N SER A 121 -15.74 -9.75 23.01
CA SER A 121 -15.39 -10.92 22.24
C SER A 121 -16.64 -11.55 21.64
N TYR A 122 -16.51 -12.18 20.47
CA TYR A 122 -17.56 -12.96 19.82
C TYR A 122 -17.04 -14.36 19.47
N ASP A 123 -17.66 -15.36 20.05
CA ASP A 123 -17.39 -16.77 19.82
C ASP A 123 -18.27 -17.24 18.66
N LEU A 124 -17.64 -17.58 17.52
CA LEU A 124 -18.36 -17.92 16.28
C LEU A 124 -19.09 -19.27 16.36
N GLU A 125 -18.57 -20.23 17.14
CA GLU A 125 -19.19 -21.55 17.28
C GLU A 125 -20.40 -21.51 18.22
N LYS A 126 -20.27 -20.76 19.31
CA LYS A 126 -21.35 -20.61 20.32
C LYS A 126 -22.32 -19.50 19.97
N GLN A 127 -22.00 -18.67 18.97
CA GLN A 127 -22.74 -17.46 18.61
C GLN A 127 -22.97 -16.55 19.84
N LEU A 128 -21.96 -16.42 20.68
CA LEU A 128 -22.03 -15.71 21.96
C LEU A 128 -21.11 -14.51 21.99
N GLN A 129 -21.71 -13.35 22.23
CA GLN A 129 -20.97 -12.13 22.53
C GLN A 129 -20.75 -12.00 24.04
N THR A 130 -19.50 -11.74 24.43
CA THR A 130 -19.12 -11.52 25.84
C THR A 130 -18.42 -10.17 25.97
N ARG A 131 -18.83 -9.36 26.93
CA ARG A 131 -18.16 -8.10 27.24
C ARG A 131 -16.96 -8.37 28.13
N LEU A 132 -15.75 -8.02 27.63
CA LEU A 132 -14.47 -8.21 28.32
C LEU A 132 -14.10 -6.99 29.17
N ILE A 133 -14.32 -5.79 28.63
CA ILE A 133 -14.07 -4.51 29.33
C ILE A 133 -15.28 -3.62 29.14
N LYS A 134 -15.71 -2.95 30.23
CA LYS A 134 -16.88 -2.10 30.24
C LYS A 134 -16.47 -0.62 30.20
N GLU A 135 -17.01 0.12 29.25
CA GLU A 135 -17.00 1.59 29.18
C GLU A 135 -15.64 2.23 29.52
N ASP A 136 -14.59 1.76 28.87
CA ASP A 136 -13.24 2.29 29.04
C ASP A 136 -13.04 3.55 28.20
N ARG A 137 -12.51 4.62 28.82
CA ARG A 137 -12.24 5.90 28.15
C ARG A 137 -10.85 5.99 27.54
N GLN A 138 -9.94 5.13 27.96
CA GLN A 138 -8.54 5.18 27.53
C GLN A 138 -8.30 4.35 26.26
N ILE A 139 -8.99 3.21 26.13
CA ILE A 139 -8.78 2.26 25.04
C ILE A 139 -9.59 2.70 23.81
N GLN A 140 -8.93 3.34 22.82
CA GLN A 140 -9.54 3.71 21.54
C GLN A 140 -9.21 2.72 20.42
N SER A 141 -8.12 2.01 20.55
CA SER A 141 -7.70 0.84 19.77
C SER A 141 -6.74 0.04 20.63
N CYS A 142 -6.63 -1.27 20.38
CA CYS A 142 -5.75 -2.13 21.17
C CYS A 142 -5.14 -3.23 20.32
N ILE A 143 -4.01 -3.74 20.82
CA ILE A 143 -3.26 -4.87 20.27
C ILE A 143 -3.20 -5.93 21.37
N TRP A 144 -3.62 -7.13 21.06
CA TRP A 144 -3.54 -8.26 21.99
C TRP A 144 -2.09 -8.73 22.18
N SER A 145 -1.75 -9.06 23.43
CA SER A 145 -0.57 -9.89 23.66
C SER A 145 -0.80 -11.28 23.07
N PRO A 146 0.23 -11.96 22.54
CA PRO A 146 0.08 -13.30 21.97
C PRO A 146 -0.49 -14.33 22.98
N ASP A 147 -0.15 -14.20 24.26
CA ASP A 147 -0.66 -15.04 25.37
C ASP A 147 -2.04 -14.62 25.89
N ARG A 148 -2.60 -13.52 25.37
CA ARG A 148 -3.92 -12.96 25.74
C ARG A 148 -4.02 -12.44 27.18
N SER A 149 -2.91 -12.28 27.89
CA SER A 149 -2.92 -11.81 29.28
C SER A 149 -3.11 -10.30 29.41
N TYR A 150 -2.79 -9.54 28.37
CA TYR A 150 -2.91 -8.09 28.36
C TYR A 150 -3.20 -7.52 26.97
N LEU A 151 -3.55 -6.23 26.95
CA LEU A 151 -3.63 -5.40 25.74
C LEU A 151 -2.61 -4.28 25.80
N ILE A 152 -2.04 -3.93 24.64
CA ILE A 152 -1.32 -2.68 24.46
C ILE A 152 -2.22 -1.69 23.74
N TYR A 153 -2.25 -0.44 24.21
CA TYR A 153 -2.96 0.66 23.56
C TYR A 153 -2.14 1.96 23.65
N TYR A 154 -2.55 2.96 22.88
CA TYR A 154 -1.89 4.26 22.85
C TYR A 154 -2.67 5.29 23.70
N ALA A 155 -1.97 5.95 24.61
CA ALA A 155 -2.43 7.20 25.22
C ALA A 155 -1.89 8.38 24.42
N ASN A 156 -2.80 9.20 23.89
CA ASN A 156 -2.43 10.35 23.08
C ASN A 156 -2.52 11.63 23.93
N GLU A 157 -1.44 12.39 23.94
CA GLU A 157 -1.34 13.71 24.57
C GLU A 157 -1.32 14.77 23.46
N ASN A 158 -2.43 15.47 23.32
CA ASN A 158 -2.55 16.55 22.35
C ASN A 158 -1.94 17.82 22.93
N TYR A 159 -1.02 18.41 22.16
CA TYR A 159 -0.44 19.70 22.50
C TYR A 159 -1.48 20.80 22.26
N SER A 160 -1.66 21.69 23.25
CA SER A 160 -2.39 22.93 23.05
C SER A 160 -1.41 24.10 23.13
N ASP A 161 -1.38 24.91 22.09
CA ASP A 161 -0.57 26.14 22.12
C ASP A 161 -1.02 27.06 23.25
N PRO A 162 -0.08 27.49 24.12
CA PRO A 162 -0.35 28.63 24.99
C PRO A 162 -0.74 29.81 24.10
N LYS A 163 -1.71 30.61 24.51
CA LYS A 163 -2.12 31.83 23.79
C LYS A 163 -1.02 32.90 23.90
N TRP A 164 0.07 32.70 23.20
CA TRP A 164 1.19 33.62 23.13
C TRP A 164 1.17 34.34 21.78
N GLU A 165 1.57 35.59 21.76
CA GLU A 165 1.68 36.38 20.51
C GLU A 165 2.76 35.84 19.56
N LEU A 166 3.78 35.17 20.12
CA LEU A 166 4.91 34.61 19.37
C LEU A 166 5.08 33.11 19.71
N ARG A 167 5.29 32.30 18.69
CA ARG A 167 5.62 30.88 18.82
C ARG A 167 6.93 30.56 18.12
N LYS A 168 7.85 29.93 18.84
CA LYS A 168 9.06 29.36 18.23
C LYS A 168 8.69 28.07 17.49
N LEU A 169 9.08 27.98 16.21
CA LEU A 169 8.99 26.76 15.43
C LEU A 169 10.32 26.00 15.50
N ASP A 170 10.27 24.72 15.84
CA ASP A 170 11.45 23.85 15.92
C ASP A 170 11.86 23.30 14.54
N GLY A 171 11.04 23.50 13.53
CA GLY A 171 11.27 23.13 12.15
C GLY A 171 10.05 23.44 11.30
N ILE A 172 10.15 23.21 9.98
CA ILE A 172 9.07 23.55 9.05
C ILE A 172 7.78 22.77 9.33
N GLN A 173 7.89 21.52 9.81
CA GLN A 173 6.76 20.66 10.15
C GLN A 173 6.03 21.11 11.42
N ASP A 174 6.68 21.86 12.30
CA ASP A 174 6.10 22.36 13.56
C ASP A 174 4.99 23.41 13.36
N ARG A 175 4.75 23.83 12.14
CA ARG A 175 3.55 24.60 11.77
C ARG A 175 2.27 23.75 11.66
N GLN A 176 2.39 22.42 11.69
CA GLN A 176 1.26 21.50 11.71
C GLN A 176 0.78 21.26 13.13
N ASP A 177 -0.52 21.31 13.36
CA ASP A 177 -1.13 21.23 14.70
C ASP A 177 -0.76 19.96 15.46
N TYR A 178 -0.54 18.85 14.74
CA TYR A 178 -0.21 17.56 15.34
C TYR A 178 1.28 17.35 15.63
N PHE A 179 2.17 18.23 15.18
CA PHE A 179 3.63 18.01 15.28
C PHE A 179 4.11 17.79 16.71
N ARG A 180 3.51 18.50 17.67
CA ARG A 180 3.85 18.41 19.09
C ARG A 180 3.01 17.40 19.86
N ASN A 181 2.04 16.76 19.23
CA ASN A 181 1.28 15.69 19.87
C ASN A 181 2.20 14.50 20.18
N ARG A 182 1.93 13.84 21.29
CA ARG A 182 2.69 12.67 21.73
C ARG A 182 1.80 11.49 21.93
N SER A 183 2.33 10.30 21.60
CA SER A 183 1.65 9.01 21.80
C SER A 183 2.54 8.10 22.64
N TYR A 184 1.97 7.52 23.66
CA TYR A 184 2.68 6.66 24.59
C TYR A 184 2.00 5.30 24.70
N LEU A 185 2.79 4.25 24.95
CA LEU A 185 2.28 2.91 25.14
C LEU A 185 1.75 2.72 26.55
N CYS A 186 0.58 2.13 26.63
CA CYS A 186 -0.06 1.69 27.85
C CYS A 186 -0.46 0.22 27.76
N LYS A 187 -0.53 -0.45 28.90
CA LYS A 187 -0.98 -1.83 29.06
C LYS A 187 -2.27 -1.86 29.86
N TYR A 188 -3.24 -2.67 29.42
CA TYR A 188 -4.37 -3.12 30.23
C TYR A 188 -4.15 -4.59 30.58
N ASP A 189 -4.16 -4.94 31.84
CA ASP A 189 -3.92 -6.27 32.35
C ASP A 189 -5.24 -6.95 32.72
N PHE A 190 -5.55 -8.10 32.11
CA PHE A 190 -6.84 -8.77 32.32
C PHE A 190 -6.98 -9.44 33.69
N ALA A 191 -5.87 -9.84 34.32
CA ALA A 191 -5.94 -10.48 35.63
C ALA A 191 -6.27 -9.49 36.74
N THR A 192 -5.79 -8.26 36.63
CA THR A 192 -5.94 -7.22 37.62
C THR A 192 -7.00 -6.14 37.27
N GLY A 193 -7.32 -6.01 35.98
CA GLY A 193 -8.14 -4.93 35.45
C GLY A 193 -7.47 -3.55 35.47
N LEU A 194 -6.14 -3.50 35.66
CA LEU A 194 -5.40 -2.26 35.83
C LEU A 194 -4.78 -1.76 34.53
N HIS A 195 -4.77 -0.45 34.40
CA HIS A 195 -4.02 0.26 33.38
C HIS A 195 -2.63 0.63 33.90
N SER A 196 -1.61 0.41 33.06
CA SER A 196 -0.23 0.79 33.36
C SER A 196 0.34 1.56 32.17
N ARG A 197 0.89 2.74 32.39
CA ARG A 197 1.65 3.45 31.38
C ARG A 197 3.05 2.82 31.29
N LEU A 198 3.48 2.47 30.07
CA LEU A 198 4.76 1.81 29.81
C LEU A 198 5.84 2.77 29.35
N THR A 199 5.43 3.84 28.64
CA THR A 199 6.39 4.82 28.09
C THR A 199 5.95 6.24 28.36
N TRP A 200 6.92 7.13 28.45
CA TRP A 200 6.74 8.57 28.70
C TRP A 200 7.95 9.35 28.21
N GLY A 201 7.94 10.68 28.31
CA GLY A 201 9.03 11.56 27.89
C GLY A 201 8.60 12.55 26.82
N ASN A 202 9.56 13.07 26.06
CA ASN A 202 9.33 14.15 25.08
C ASN A 202 9.11 13.66 23.65
N LEU A 203 9.18 12.34 23.41
CA LEU A 203 9.01 11.73 22.09
C LEU A 203 7.87 10.73 22.11
N SER A 204 7.15 10.66 21.00
CA SER A 204 6.19 9.58 20.79
C SER A 204 6.91 8.23 20.74
N THR A 205 6.28 7.21 21.30
CA THR A 205 6.76 5.83 21.23
C THR A 205 5.89 5.03 20.28
N SER A 206 6.50 4.27 19.39
CA SER A 206 5.82 3.34 18.49
C SER A 206 6.10 1.90 18.89
N LEU A 207 5.06 1.08 18.99
CA LEU A 207 5.22 -0.37 19.11
C LEU A 207 5.56 -0.94 17.73
N MET A 208 6.62 -1.71 17.64
CA MET A 208 7.01 -2.43 16.43
C MET A 208 6.48 -3.86 16.46
N ASP A 209 6.68 -4.57 17.59
CA ASP A 209 6.25 -5.95 17.73
C ASP A 209 6.20 -6.39 19.20
N ILE A 210 5.53 -7.52 19.45
CA ILE A 210 5.47 -8.21 20.75
C ILE A 210 6.04 -9.61 20.53
N SER A 211 6.98 -10.04 21.40
CA SER A 211 7.51 -11.40 21.33
C SER A 211 6.43 -12.48 21.50
N ALA A 212 6.60 -13.62 20.86
CA ALA A 212 5.61 -14.70 20.86
C ALA A 212 5.19 -15.18 22.26
N ASP A 213 6.08 -15.06 23.25
CA ASP A 213 5.80 -15.37 24.66
C ASP A 213 5.14 -14.21 25.42
N GLY A 214 4.86 -13.09 24.76
CA GLY A 214 4.23 -11.90 25.35
C GLY A 214 5.08 -11.13 26.36
N LYS A 215 6.38 -11.46 26.50
CA LYS A 215 7.21 -10.88 27.58
C LYS A 215 8.04 -9.67 27.15
N LYS A 216 8.25 -9.48 25.86
CA LYS A 216 9.11 -8.41 25.34
C LYS A 216 8.39 -7.60 24.28
N LEU A 217 8.63 -6.29 24.32
CA LEU A 217 8.15 -5.34 23.31
C LEU A 217 9.35 -4.79 22.54
N LEU A 218 9.25 -4.74 21.21
CA LEU A 218 10.10 -3.91 20.38
C LEU A 218 9.43 -2.56 20.23
N ILE A 219 10.11 -1.51 20.64
CA ILE A 219 9.60 -0.15 20.59
C ILE A 219 10.61 0.79 19.96
N SER A 220 10.12 1.88 19.37
CA SER A 220 10.99 2.90 18.80
C SER A 220 10.52 4.31 19.13
N THR A 221 11.46 5.23 19.09
CA THR A 221 11.22 6.67 19.09
C THR A 221 11.92 7.29 17.89
N SER A 222 11.39 8.40 17.37
CA SER A 222 12.02 9.15 16.29
C SER A 222 12.03 10.63 16.60
N ARG A 223 13.06 11.31 16.12
CA ARG A 223 13.20 12.76 16.28
C ARG A 223 13.83 13.41 15.06
N PRO A 224 13.49 14.66 14.74
CA PRO A 224 14.21 15.44 13.74
C PRO A 224 15.70 15.63 14.11
N ALA A 225 16.56 15.62 13.09
CA ALA A 225 18.01 15.85 13.21
C ALA A 225 18.45 16.80 12.08
N TYR A 226 18.02 18.05 12.13
CA TYR A 226 18.14 19.03 11.04
C TYR A 226 19.56 19.32 10.54
N THR A 227 20.57 18.92 11.28
CA THR A 227 21.98 19.14 10.95
C THR A 227 22.65 17.92 10.29
N GLU A 228 21.97 16.79 10.23
CA GLU A 228 22.55 15.52 9.75
C GLU A 228 21.57 14.79 8.83
N TYR A 229 21.97 14.58 7.57
CA TYR A 229 21.20 13.85 6.57
C TYR A 229 20.99 12.38 7.02
N PRO A 230 19.79 11.81 6.87
CA PRO A 230 18.57 12.26 6.21
C PRO A 230 17.59 13.06 7.11
N TYR A 231 18.10 13.81 8.08
CA TYR A 231 17.39 14.76 8.94
C TYR A 231 16.39 14.14 9.92
N ASN A 232 16.53 12.87 10.19
CA ASN A 232 15.78 12.14 11.20
C ASN A 232 16.67 11.12 11.90
N LYS A 233 16.44 10.91 13.19
CA LYS A 233 17.09 9.86 13.98
C LYS A 233 16.05 8.99 14.65
N GLN A 234 16.32 7.68 14.65
CA GLN A 234 15.50 6.67 15.28
C GLN A 234 16.30 5.94 16.35
N ASP A 235 15.68 5.73 17.51
CA ASP A 235 16.19 4.84 18.55
C ASP A 235 15.27 3.63 18.67
N ILE A 236 15.83 2.44 18.89
CA ILE A 236 15.08 1.19 19.01
C ILE A 236 15.47 0.49 20.30
N TYR A 237 14.44 0.06 21.01
CA TYR A 237 14.57 -0.54 22.33
C TYR A 237 13.85 -1.88 22.41
N LEU A 238 14.38 -2.73 23.29
CA LEU A 238 13.75 -3.95 23.76
C LEU A 238 13.31 -3.73 25.19
N MET A 239 12.01 -3.80 25.46
CA MET A 239 11.44 -3.64 26.78
C MET A 239 10.96 -4.99 27.33
N ASP A 240 11.37 -5.35 28.54
CA ASP A 240 10.73 -6.41 29.31
C ASP A 240 9.43 -5.87 29.93
N ILE A 241 8.30 -6.52 29.62
CA ILE A 241 6.97 -6.01 30.03
C ILE A 241 6.71 -6.14 31.53
N THR A 242 7.39 -7.05 32.21
CA THR A 242 7.21 -7.34 33.64
C THR A 242 8.04 -6.37 34.49
N THR A 243 9.31 -6.25 34.16
CA THR A 243 10.27 -5.42 34.92
C THR A 243 10.30 -3.98 34.44
N GLN A 244 9.78 -3.72 33.24
CA GLN A 244 9.89 -2.46 32.49
C GLN A 244 11.35 -2.05 32.22
N GLN A 245 12.27 -2.99 32.33
CA GLN A 245 13.67 -2.78 31.93
C GLN A 245 13.73 -2.50 30.43
N LEU A 246 14.51 -1.49 30.06
CA LEU A 246 14.66 -1.02 28.69
C LEU A 246 16.11 -1.21 28.23
N ASP A 247 16.32 -2.13 27.30
CA ASP A 247 17.61 -2.35 26.65
C ASP A 247 17.66 -1.62 25.31
N THR A 248 18.67 -0.80 25.08
CA THR A 248 18.85 -0.09 23.80
C THR A 248 19.49 -1.02 22.79
N LEU A 249 18.74 -1.36 21.72
CA LEU A 249 19.28 -2.12 20.60
C LEU A 249 20.08 -1.23 19.65
N TRP A 250 19.51 -0.10 19.28
CA TRP A 250 20.18 0.89 18.43
C TRP A 250 19.79 2.31 18.87
N LYS A 251 20.75 3.19 18.81
CA LYS A 251 20.60 4.62 19.12
C LYS A 251 21.06 5.48 17.95
N ASP A 252 20.41 6.62 17.78
CA ASP A 252 20.80 7.67 16.80
C ASP A 252 20.88 7.16 15.34
N ARG A 253 20.02 6.21 14.95
CA ARG A 253 20.00 5.68 13.58
C ARG A 253 19.52 6.76 12.60
N LEU A 254 20.31 7.01 11.57
CA LEU A 254 19.96 7.95 10.51
C LEU A 254 18.91 7.37 9.54
N TYR A 255 19.00 6.09 9.21
CA TYR A 255 18.04 5.41 8.35
C TYR A 255 17.10 4.57 9.19
N SER A 256 15.82 4.93 9.13
CA SER A 256 14.78 4.24 9.91
C SER A 256 14.58 2.81 9.43
N ILE A 257 14.31 1.94 10.39
CA ILE A 257 14.01 0.51 10.15
C ILE A 257 12.74 0.12 10.90
N SER A 258 12.11 -0.97 10.44
CA SER A 258 11.05 -1.66 11.16
C SER A 258 11.52 -3.07 11.52
N CYS A 259 11.15 -3.55 12.70
CA CYS A 259 11.63 -4.83 13.22
C CYS A 259 10.46 -5.68 13.72
N THR A 260 10.55 -7.00 13.48
CA THR A 260 9.66 -8.01 14.06
C THR A 260 10.46 -9.18 14.62
N PHE A 261 9.94 -9.83 15.65
CA PHE A 261 10.58 -11.03 16.21
C PHE A 261 10.44 -12.24 15.29
N SER A 262 11.45 -13.09 15.26
CA SER A 262 11.26 -14.47 14.81
C SER A 262 10.34 -15.23 15.77
N PRO A 263 9.62 -16.28 15.32
CA PRO A 263 8.72 -17.05 16.18
C PRO A 263 9.37 -17.63 17.43
N ASP A 264 10.67 -17.95 17.38
CA ASP A 264 11.47 -18.44 18.52
C ASP A 264 12.06 -17.31 19.39
N GLY A 265 11.82 -16.04 19.02
CA GLY A 265 12.30 -14.87 19.75
C GLY A 265 13.81 -14.63 19.73
N LYS A 266 14.58 -15.39 18.92
CA LYS A 266 16.05 -15.29 18.91
C LYS A 266 16.60 -14.30 17.88
N LYS A 267 15.81 -13.99 16.85
CA LYS A 267 16.21 -13.12 15.77
C LYS A 267 15.18 -12.01 15.55
N LEU A 268 15.62 -10.95 14.91
CA LEU A 268 14.76 -9.93 14.37
C LEU A 268 14.83 -9.96 12.85
N LEU A 269 13.66 -9.89 12.24
CA LEU A 269 13.52 -9.53 10.85
C LEU A 269 13.38 -8.03 10.75
N ILE A 270 14.15 -7.44 9.89
CA ILE A 270 14.25 -5.99 9.76
C ILE A 270 13.98 -5.60 8.32
N SER A 271 13.11 -4.62 8.13
CA SER A 271 12.94 -3.93 6.84
C SER A 271 13.49 -2.50 6.95
N GLY A 272 14.16 -2.06 5.90
CA GLY A 272 14.73 -0.73 5.79
C GLY A 272 15.32 -0.47 4.42
N GLY A 273 15.79 0.75 4.15
CA GLY A 273 16.47 1.06 2.90
C GLY A 273 17.82 0.35 2.77
N PRO A 274 18.45 0.39 1.59
CA PRO A 274 19.75 -0.27 1.35
C PRO A 274 20.85 0.16 2.32
N SER A 275 20.85 1.42 2.74
CA SER A 275 21.87 1.98 3.65
C SER A 275 21.54 1.80 5.14
N ALA A 276 20.49 1.03 5.48
CA ALA A 276 20.07 0.85 6.88
C ALA A 276 21.18 0.31 7.80
N PHE A 277 22.10 -0.50 7.28
CA PHE A 277 23.28 -1.00 8.00
C PHE A 277 24.57 -0.65 7.26
N GLY A 278 24.73 0.62 6.91
CA GLY A 278 25.84 1.10 6.12
C GLY A 278 25.84 0.47 4.73
N LYS A 279 26.99 0.01 4.26
CA LYS A 279 27.12 -0.62 2.92
C LYS A 279 26.69 -2.09 2.87
N LEU A 280 26.25 -2.67 3.96
CA LEU A 280 25.94 -4.10 4.03
C LEU A 280 24.81 -4.50 3.07
N GLY A 281 23.77 -3.66 2.97
CA GLY A 281 22.62 -3.91 2.11
C GLY A 281 22.73 -3.27 0.71
N GLU A 282 23.77 -2.49 0.43
CA GLU A 282 23.92 -1.77 -0.83
C GLU A 282 24.43 -2.66 -1.97
N ASN A 283 23.73 -2.60 -3.10
CA ASN A 283 24.13 -3.20 -4.38
C ASN A 283 23.95 -2.17 -5.50
N ILE A 284 24.78 -1.15 -5.45
CA ILE A 284 24.76 0.02 -6.34
C ILE A 284 26.11 0.26 -6.99
N GLY A 285 26.17 1.08 -8.03
CA GLY A 285 27.39 1.49 -8.68
C GLY A 285 28.29 2.35 -7.79
N LYS A 286 29.60 2.34 -8.07
CA LYS A 286 30.64 2.98 -7.24
C LYS A 286 30.37 4.45 -6.87
N ASN A 287 29.69 5.21 -7.74
CA ASN A 287 29.44 6.65 -7.54
C ASN A 287 27.93 6.94 -7.37
N GLN A 288 27.14 5.95 -7.07
CA GLN A 288 25.71 6.12 -6.82
C GLN A 288 25.42 6.27 -5.33
N ILE A 289 24.30 6.90 -5.04
CA ILE A 289 23.67 6.96 -3.71
C ILE A 289 22.45 6.05 -3.77
N ALA A 290 22.28 5.21 -2.75
CA ALA A 290 21.17 4.27 -2.71
C ALA A 290 19.83 5.00 -2.57
N ASN A 291 18.82 4.53 -3.27
CA ASN A 291 17.44 4.95 -3.08
C ASN A 291 16.85 4.24 -1.86
N GLN A 292 16.55 4.99 -0.79
CA GLN A 292 16.09 4.40 0.47
C GLN A 292 14.65 3.85 0.40
N TYR A 293 13.88 4.17 -0.65
CA TYR A 293 12.58 3.55 -0.92
C TYR A 293 12.69 2.14 -1.52
N ASP A 294 13.88 1.73 -1.97
CA ASP A 294 14.12 0.37 -2.43
C ASP A 294 14.33 -0.56 -1.23
N THR A 295 13.22 -0.93 -0.60
CA THR A 295 13.22 -1.63 0.69
C THR A 295 13.91 -2.96 0.64
N GLN A 296 14.83 -3.16 1.57
CA GLN A 296 15.64 -4.35 1.78
C GLN A 296 15.27 -5.06 3.09
N LEU A 297 15.61 -6.34 3.18
CA LEU A 297 15.45 -7.14 4.39
C LEU A 297 16.79 -7.55 4.98
N TYR A 298 16.79 -7.55 6.31
CA TYR A 298 17.94 -7.98 7.12
C TYR A 298 17.46 -8.93 8.21
N ILE A 299 18.33 -9.85 8.61
CA ILE A 299 18.13 -10.68 9.78
C ILE A 299 19.18 -10.29 10.82
N TYR A 300 18.74 -9.98 12.02
CA TYR A 300 19.59 -9.66 13.17
C TYR A 300 19.48 -10.75 14.21
N ASP A 301 20.61 -11.31 14.60
CA ASP A 301 20.70 -12.31 15.68
C ASP A 301 20.90 -11.59 17.02
N LEU A 302 19.96 -11.78 17.95
CA LEU A 302 19.97 -11.08 19.24
C LEU A 302 21.11 -11.48 20.16
N ALA A 303 21.62 -12.71 20.04
CA ALA A 303 22.71 -13.21 20.86
C ALA A 303 24.08 -12.76 20.34
N THR A 304 24.32 -12.94 19.05
CA THR A 304 25.62 -12.62 18.42
C THR A 304 25.72 -11.19 17.95
N LYS A 305 24.58 -10.47 17.87
CA LYS A 305 24.45 -9.12 17.35
C LYS A 305 24.86 -8.97 15.86
N LYS A 306 24.91 -10.08 15.14
CA LYS A 306 25.24 -10.11 13.71
C LYS A 306 24.03 -9.70 12.88
N VAL A 307 24.26 -8.91 11.83
CA VAL A 307 23.29 -8.55 10.81
C VAL A 307 23.66 -9.23 9.50
N ASP A 308 22.70 -9.88 8.87
CA ASP A 308 22.82 -10.45 7.53
C ASP A 308 21.83 -9.74 6.59
N ALA A 309 22.32 -9.15 5.49
CA ALA A 309 21.49 -8.54 4.45
C ALA A 309 21.03 -9.64 3.49
N ILE A 310 19.75 -10.04 3.58
CA ILE A 310 19.25 -11.20 2.83
C ILE A 310 18.72 -10.86 1.43
N THR A 311 18.40 -9.59 1.15
CA THR A 311 17.87 -9.15 -0.16
C THR A 311 18.86 -8.34 -0.97
N ARG A 312 20.11 -8.17 -0.55
CA ARG A 312 21.10 -7.34 -1.23
C ARG A 312 21.21 -7.63 -2.73
N ASP A 313 21.18 -8.89 -3.12
CA ASP A 313 21.31 -9.38 -4.51
C ASP A 313 19.94 -9.80 -5.09
N PHE A 314 18.84 -9.35 -4.48
CA PHE A 314 17.48 -9.60 -4.89
C PHE A 314 16.86 -8.33 -5.49
N ASN A 315 16.55 -8.34 -6.79
CA ASN A 315 16.12 -7.14 -7.52
C ASN A 315 14.77 -6.57 -7.10
N PRO A 316 13.74 -7.38 -6.74
CA PRO A 316 12.48 -6.83 -6.25
C PRO A 316 12.64 -6.02 -4.97
N SER A 317 11.85 -4.97 -4.83
CA SER A 317 11.75 -4.17 -3.61
C SER A 317 10.70 -4.77 -2.66
N VAL A 318 11.02 -4.92 -1.39
CA VAL A 318 10.14 -5.61 -0.43
C VAL A 318 9.05 -4.67 0.08
N GLU A 319 7.79 -5.07 -0.02
CA GLU A 319 6.65 -4.33 0.54
C GLU A 319 6.27 -4.84 1.94
N GLU A 320 6.22 -6.16 2.08
CA GLU A 320 5.74 -6.80 3.29
C GLU A 320 6.45 -8.14 3.49
N MET A 321 6.75 -8.49 4.72
CA MET A 321 7.26 -9.81 5.06
C MET A 321 6.55 -10.37 6.28
N THR A 322 6.21 -11.65 6.21
CA THR A 322 5.62 -12.40 7.32
C THR A 322 6.54 -13.55 7.69
N TRP A 323 6.90 -13.66 8.98
CA TRP A 323 7.51 -14.85 9.55
C TRP A 323 6.47 -15.98 9.61
N HIS A 324 6.24 -16.63 8.50
CA HIS A 324 5.54 -17.92 8.48
C HIS A 324 6.58 -19.04 8.42
N LYS A 325 6.16 -20.30 8.59
CA LYS A 325 7.06 -21.49 8.56
C LYS A 325 8.09 -21.45 7.43
N ASN A 326 7.77 -20.84 6.30
CA ASN A 326 8.59 -20.76 5.10
C ASN A 326 9.04 -19.34 4.71
N GLY A 327 8.87 -18.34 5.59
CA GLY A 327 9.35 -16.98 5.34
C GLY A 327 8.71 -16.31 4.09
N ASN A 328 7.40 -16.09 4.08
CA ASN A 328 6.70 -15.49 2.93
C ASN A 328 6.95 -13.98 2.83
N ILE A 329 7.19 -13.49 1.63
CA ILE A 329 7.54 -12.10 1.32
C ILE A 329 6.69 -11.61 0.15
N LYS A 330 6.08 -10.44 0.31
CA LYS A 330 5.41 -9.70 -0.77
C LYS A 330 6.33 -8.60 -1.29
N THR A 331 6.49 -8.50 -2.60
CA THR A 331 7.44 -7.58 -3.22
C THR A 331 6.85 -6.81 -4.40
N THR A 332 7.32 -5.57 -4.60
CA THR A 332 7.27 -4.89 -5.89
C THR A 332 8.37 -5.47 -6.78
N ASP A 333 7.97 -6.20 -7.81
CA ASP A 333 8.82 -6.87 -8.77
C ASP A 333 8.56 -6.29 -10.16
N ALA A 334 9.40 -5.35 -10.57
CA ALA A 334 9.13 -4.48 -11.71
C ALA A 334 7.80 -3.71 -11.53
N ASP A 335 6.84 -3.86 -12.42
CA ASP A 335 5.49 -3.26 -12.31
C ASP A 335 4.42 -4.24 -11.76
N PHE A 336 4.86 -5.42 -11.30
CA PHE A 336 4.06 -6.44 -10.62
C PHE A 336 4.16 -6.34 -9.10
N VAL A 337 3.25 -7.01 -8.40
CA VAL A 337 3.40 -7.35 -6.99
C VAL A 337 3.29 -8.86 -6.82
N HIS A 338 4.39 -9.50 -6.52
CA HIS A 338 4.52 -10.94 -6.41
C HIS A 338 4.76 -11.41 -4.98
N LEU A 339 4.50 -12.68 -4.74
CA LEU A 339 4.78 -13.36 -3.48
C LEU A 339 5.98 -14.29 -3.65
N TYR A 340 6.93 -14.21 -2.71
CA TYR A 340 8.10 -15.06 -2.66
C TYR A 340 8.14 -15.82 -1.33
N CYS A 341 8.72 -17.01 -1.36
CA CYS A 341 9.14 -17.75 -0.19
C CYS A 341 10.66 -17.59 -0.03
N TYR A 342 11.12 -17.27 1.18
CA TYR A 342 12.55 -17.28 1.53
C TYR A 342 12.86 -18.46 2.42
N ALA A 343 13.62 -19.41 1.91
CA ALA A 343 14.08 -20.59 2.65
C ALA A 343 15.51 -20.94 2.25
N ASP A 344 16.33 -21.38 3.20
CA ASP A 344 17.70 -21.82 2.96
C ASP A 344 18.57 -20.83 2.17
N GLY A 345 18.37 -19.52 2.42
CA GLY A 345 19.11 -18.44 1.77
C GLY A 345 18.65 -18.13 0.34
N LYS A 346 17.52 -18.67 -0.11
CA LYS A 346 16.99 -18.49 -1.47
C LYS A 346 15.59 -17.92 -1.46
N PHE A 347 15.32 -17.09 -2.47
CA PHE A 347 13.99 -16.61 -2.81
C PHE A 347 13.40 -17.45 -3.93
N THR A 348 12.21 -17.98 -3.70
CA THR A 348 11.46 -18.73 -4.71
C THR A 348 10.10 -18.07 -4.89
N ARG A 349 9.77 -17.66 -6.11
CA ARG A 349 8.47 -17.08 -6.42
C ARG A 349 7.39 -18.12 -6.21
N ILE A 350 6.31 -17.72 -5.54
CA ILE A 350 5.09 -18.51 -5.42
C ILE A 350 4.19 -18.10 -6.58
N GLU A 351 3.92 -19.05 -7.48
CA GLU A 351 3.04 -18.78 -8.63
C GLU A 351 1.60 -18.67 -8.15
N CYS A 352 1.09 -17.44 -8.19
CA CYS A 352 -0.26 -17.07 -7.75
C CYS A 352 -1.00 -16.37 -8.90
N PRO A 353 -2.31 -16.60 -9.07
CA PRO A 353 -3.14 -15.77 -9.93
C PRO A 353 -3.08 -14.29 -9.54
N GLY A 354 -3.03 -13.43 -10.55
CA GLY A 354 -3.03 -11.97 -10.40
C GLY A 354 -1.65 -11.35 -10.53
N ASP A 355 -1.56 -10.25 -11.30
CA ASP A 355 -0.35 -9.46 -11.48
C ASP A 355 -0.02 -8.62 -10.24
N MET A 356 -1.08 -8.27 -9.49
CA MET A 356 -1.01 -7.40 -8.32
C MET A 356 -1.57 -8.10 -7.10
N ILE A 357 -0.72 -8.63 -6.25
CA ILE A 357 -1.12 -9.14 -4.93
C ILE A 357 -1.24 -7.96 -3.97
N LEU A 358 -2.46 -7.68 -3.50
CA LEU A 358 -2.77 -6.45 -2.76
C LEU A 358 -2.79 -6.67 -1.25
N ARG A 359 -3.60 -7.62 -0.78
CA ARG A 359 -3.74 -7.97 0.64
C ARG A 359 -3.38 -9.42 0.84
N THR A 360 -2.70 -9.70 1.92
CA THR A 360 -2.33 -11.06 2.32
C THR A 360 -2.73 -11.28 3.77
N SER A 361 -3.21 -12.48 4.10
CA SER A 361 -3.49 -12.89 5.48
C SER A 361 -3.24 -14.37 5.65
N PHE A 362 -2.45 -14.71 6.66
CA PHE A 362 -2.01 -16.07 6.98
C PHE A 362 -2.75 -16.58 8.21
N ALA A 363 -3.14 -17.85 8.18
CA ALA A 363 -3.57 -18.56 9.38
C ALA A 363 -2.34 -18.91 10.23
N SER A 364 -2.37 -18.63 11.55
CA SER A 364 -1.22 -18.91 12.42
C SER A 364 -1.00 -20.40 12.69
N HIS A 365 -2.08 -21.22 12.64
CA HIS A 365 -2.07 -22.64 12.95
C HIS A 365 -2.43 -23.56 11.79
N ALA A 366 -2.54 -23.02 10.57
CA ALA A 366 -2.82 -23.82 9.37
C ALA A 366 -1.93 -23.35 8.20
N ASP A 367 -1.62 -24.25 7.30
CA ASP A 367 -0.89 -23.94 6.07
C ASP A 367 -1.84 -23.32 5.02
N ARG A 368 -2.47 -22.20 5.40
CA ARG A 368 -3.45 -21.48 4.58
C ARG A 368 -3.22 -19.99 4.62
N MET A 369 -3.28 -19.40 3.45
CA MET A 369 -3.32 -17.96 3.24
C MET A 369 -4.57 -17.62 2.42
N MET A 370 -5.13 -16.45 2.66
CA MET A 370 -6.01 -15.78 1.70
C MET A 370 -5.36 -14.49 1.23
N TYR A 371 -5.63 -14.13 -0.01
CA TYR A 371 -5.13 -12.89 -0.57
C TYR A 371 -6.10 -12.28 -1.57
N THR A 372 -5.96 -10.98 -1.81
CA THR A 372 -6.63 -10.33 -2.94
C THR A 372 -5.63 -10.01 -4.02
N ALA A 373 -6.03 -10.22 -5.25
CA ALA A 373 -5.20 -9.88 -6.41
C ALA A 373 -6.06 -9.37 -7.57
N SER A 374 -5.45 -8.51 -8.39
CA SER A 374 -6.03 -7.97 -9.62
C SER A 374 -5.06 -8.14 -10.79
N ASN A 375 -5.60 -8.01 -12.00
CA ASN A 375 -4.86 -7.84 -13.23
C ASN A 375 -5.22 -6.50 -13.88
N THR A 376 -4.68 -6.25 -15.05
CA THR A 376 -5.04 -5.08 -15.86
C THR A 376 -6.46 -5.13 -16.41
N ASP A 377 -7.09 -6.31 -16.48
CA ASP A 377 -8.40 -6.59 -17.09
C ASP A 377 -9.47 -7.05 -16.09
N TYR A 378 -9.13 -7.25 -14.82
CA TYR A 378 -10.12 -7.52 -13.78
C TYR A 378 -9.80 -6.87 -12.44
N PRO A 379 -10.86 -6.45 -11.69
CA PRO A 379 -10.70 -5.85 -10.36
C PRO A 379 -10.24 -6.87 -9.32
N PRO A 380 -9.90 -6.43 -8.09
CA PRO A 380 -9.46 -7.34 -7.04
C PRO A 380 -10.45 -8.47 -6.77
N ARG A 381 -9.97 -9.70 -6.90
CA ARG A 381 -10.60 -10.96 -6.54
C ARG A 381 -9.99 -11.53 -5.28
N ILE A 382 -10.70 -12.41 -4.60
CA ILE A 382 -10.24 -13.07 -3.37
C ILE A 382 -9.84 -14.51 -3.71
N TYR A 383 -8.65 -14.90 -3.28
CA TYR A 383 -8.08 -16.23 -3.51
C TYR A 383 -7.72 -16.90 -2.19
N THR A 384 -7.75 -18.22 -2.17
CA THR A 384 -7.10 -19.04 -1.16
C THR A 384 -5.79 -19.60 -1.71
N LEU A 385 -4.77 -19.71 -0.87
CA LEU A 385 -3.51 -20.39 -1.18
C LEU A 385 -3.21 -21.42 -0.10
N ASN A 386 -2.99 -22.66 -0.51
CA ASN A 386 -2.45 -23.70 0.34
C ASN A 386 -0.92 -23.59 0.34
N LEU A 387 -0.33 -23.37 1.53
CA LEU A 387 1.11 -23.15 1.68
C LEU A 387 1.93 -24.44 1.67
N THR A 388 1.30 -25.61 1.71
CA THR A 388 1.99 -26.91 1.63
C THR A 388 2.39 -27.25 0.20
N ASP A 389 1.48 -27.01 -0.76
CA ASP A 389 1.66 -27.37 -2.17
C ASP A 389 1.66 -26.15 -3.11
N ASN A 390 1.53 -24.94 -2.55
CA ASN A 390 1.43 -23.67 -3.27
C ASN A 390 0.29 -23.61 -4.30
N GLN A 391 -0.82 -24.33 -4.06
CA GLN A 391 -1.98 -24.29 -4.93
C GLN A 391 -2.91 -23.15 -4.55
N ALA A 392 -3.13 -22.24 -5.50
CA ALA A 392 -4.06 -21.13 -5.36
C ALA A 392 -5.39 -21.43 -6.06
N ALA A 393 -6.49 -20.99 -5.46
CA ALA A 393 -7.84 -21.11 -6.03
C ALA A 393 -8.63 -19.82 -5.86
N LEU A 394 -9.40 -19.44 -6.89
CA LEU A 394 -10.35 -18.34 -6.79
C LEU A 394 -11.42 -18.68 -5.74
N TRP A 395 -11.50 -17.84 -4.71
CA TRP A 395 -12.47 -18.02 -3.65
C TRP A 395 -13.73 -17.16 -3.87
N ALA A 396 -13.57 -15.90 -4.27
CA ALA A 396 -14.69 -15.02 -4.61
C ALA A 396 -14.28 -13.91 -5.59
N ASP A 397 -15.21 -13.50 -6.44
CA ASP A 397 -15.14 -12.28 -7.24
C ASP A 397 -16.27 -11.33 -6.81
N PRO A 398 -15.99 -10.31 -5.97
CA PRO A 398 -17.02 -9.40 -5.49
C PRO A 398 -17.68 -8.57 -6.60
N ASN A 399 -17.01 -8.40 -7.74
CA ASN A 399 -17.43 -7.55 -8.84
C ASN A 399 -17.82 -8.31 -10.11
N GLU A 400 -17.98 -9.63 -10.04
CA GLU A 400 -18.32 -10.47 -11.20
C GLU A 400 -19.54 -9.95 -11.96
N GLU A 401 -20.60 -9.62 -11.24
CA GLU A 401 -21.84 -9.12 -11.84
C GLU A 401 -21.65 -7.77 -12.54
N GLN A 402 -20.92 -6.85 -11.92
CA GLN A 402 -20.68 -5.51 -12.48
C GLN A 402 -19.87 -5.58 -13.78
N TYR A 403 -18.88 -6.47 -13.86
CA TYR A 403 -17.95 -6.52 -15.00
C TYR A 403 -18.30 -7.61 -16.03
N ARG A 404 -19.34 -8.40 -15.82
CA ARG A 404 -19.75 -9.51 -16.72
C ARG A 404 -19.92 -9.13 -18.17
N ASN A 405 -20.42 -7.91 -18.42
CA ASN A 405 -20.74 -7.43 -19.77
C ASN A 405 -19.77 -6.32 -20.24
N ILE A 406 -18.68 -6.08 -19.52
CA ILE A 406 -17.68 -5.10 -19.91
C ILE A 406 -16.59 -5.79 -20.70
N VAL A 407 -16.30 -5.26 -21.88
CA VAL A 407 -15.22 -5.71 -22.74
C VAL A 407 -14.03 -4.79 -22.59
N PHE A 408 -12.88 -5.36 -22.32
CA PHE A 408 -11.61 -4.67 -22.28
C PHE A 408 -10.82 -4.94 -23.57
N GLY A 409 -10.01 -3.97 -23.95
CA GLY A 409 -9.03 -4.18 -25.01
C GLY A 409 -7.83 -4.98 -24.50
N GLU A 410 -7.02 -5.43 -25.43
CA GLU A 410 -5.80 -6.18 -25.13
C GLU A 410 -4.73 -5.27 -24.52
N MET A 411 -4.00 -5.78 -23.52
CA MET A 411 -2.78 -5.16 -23.00
C MET A 411 -1.58 -5.98 -23.51
N LYS A 412 -0.53 -5.30 -23.96
CA LYS A 412 0.71 -5.91 -24.43
C LYS A 412 1.91 -5.26 -23.78
N ASP A 413 2.91 -6.06 -23.45
CA ASP A 413 4.22 -5.56 -23.03
C ASP A 413 4.99 -5.04 -24.23
N TRP A 414 5.72 -3.94 -24.03
CA TRP A 414 6.61 -3.37 -25.03
C TRP A 414 7.75 -2.59 -24.38
N ASP A 415 8.91 -3.22 -24.35
CA ASP A 415 10.12 -2.67 -23.77
C ASP A 415 10.92 -1.88 -24.80
N TYR A 416 11.57 -0.83 -24.35
CA TYR A 416 12.45 -0.03 -25.18
C TYR A 416 13.91 -0.16 -24.74
N LYS A 417 14.76 -0.63 -25.67
CA LYS A 417 16.22 -0.67 -25.45
C LYS A 417 16.80 0.73 -25.63
N TYR A 418 17.11 1.37 -24.53
CA TYR A 418 17.73 2.69 -24.49
C TYR A 418 19.25 2.59 -24.50
N LYS A 419 19.93 3.72 -24.37
CA LYS A 419 21.40 3.82 -24.43
C LYS A 419 22.08 2.97 -23.34
N LYS A 420 23.30 2.49 -23.63
CA LYS A 420 24.16 1.74 -22.69
C LYS A 420 23.50 0.48 -22.09
N GLY A 421 22.61 -0.16 -22.84
CA GLY A 421 21.96 -1.39 -22.39
C GLY A 421 20.84 -1.21 -21.38
N THR A 422 20.43 0.02 -21.05
CA THR A 422 19.25 0.29 -20.23
C THR A 422 18.00 -0.16 -20.99
N VAL A 423 17.18 -0.97 -20.34
CA VAL A 423 15.86 -1.35 -20.83
C VAL A 423 14.83 -0.52 -20.06
N ILE A 424 13.98 0.16 -20.80
CA ILE A 424 12.81 0.86 -20.26
C ILE A 424 11.62 -0.06 -20.43
N ASP A 425 11.20 -0.64 -19.34
CA ASP A 425 10.02 -1.51 -19.27
C ASP A 425 8.76 -0.72 -19.62
N GLY A 426 7.88 -1.30 -20.40
CA GLY A 426 6.66 -0.65 -20.84
C GLY A 426 5.56 -1.62 -21.23
N ARG A 427 4.34 -1.10 -21.23
CA ARG A 427 3.17 -1.81 -21.70
C ARG A 427 2.19 -0.84 -22.34
N TYR A 428 1.33 -1.35 -23.22
CA TYR A 428 0.30 -0.53 -23.83
C TYR A 428 -1.05 -1.23 -23.86
N TYR A 429 -2.07 -0.43 -23.81
CA TYR A 429 -3.47 -0.85 -23.79
C TYR A 429 -4.15 -0.42 -25.08
N LEU A 430 -4.90 -1.31 -25.68
CA LEU A 430 -5.63 -1.10 -26.93
C LEU A 430 -7.13 -0.93 -26.66
N PRO A 431 -7.89 -0.24 -27.52
CA PRO A 431 -9.36 -0.32 -27.51
C PRO A 431 -9.88 -1.75 -27.69
N ALA A 432 -11.07 -2.06 -27.16
CA ALA A 432 -11.66 -3.38 -27.28
C ALA A 432 -11.98 -3.77 -28.74
N ASP A 433 -12.31 -2.78 -29.57
CA ASP A 433 -12.58 -2.90 -31.01
C ASP A 433 -11.40 -2.42 -31.86
N PHE A 434 -10.18 -2.69 -31.39
CA PHE A 434 -8.95 -2.25 -32.05
C PHE A 434 -8.85 -2.79 -33.48
N ASP A 435 -8.60 -1.88 -34.42
CA ASP A 435 -8.38 -2.17 -35.84
C ASP A 435 -6.98 -1.61 -36.25
N PRO A 436 -6.01 -2.45 -36.59
CA PRO A 436 -4.67 -1.99 -36.94
C PRO A 436 -4.59 -1.11 -38.19
N ALA A 437 -5.65 -1.05 -39.00
CA ALA A 437 -5.72 -0.18 -40.16
C ALA A 437 -6.13 1.26 -39.82
N LYS A 438 -6.64 1.50 -38.62
CA LYS A 438 -7.04 2.82 -38.15
C LYS A 438 -5.91 3.55 -37.44
N LYS A 439 -6.09 4.86 -37.25
CA LYS A 439 -5.21 5.72 -36.46
C LYS A 439 -5.85 6.06 -35.12
N TYR A 440 -5.05 5.95 -34.06
CA TYR A 440 -5.49 6.21 -32.69
C TYR A 440 -4.67 7.31 -32.04
N PRO A 441 -5.29 8.19 -31.24
CA PRO A 441 -4.55 9.08 -30.35
C PRO A 441 -3.86 8.28 -29.26
N LEU A 442 -2.68 8.76 -28.82
CA LEU A 442 -1.87 8.12 -27.79
C LEU A 442 -1.87 8.95 -26.50
N ILE A 443 -2.09 8.30 -25.38
CA ILE A 443 -1.79 8.82 -24.04
C ILE A 443 -0.55 8.13 -23.52
N VAL A 444 0.50 8.90 -23.22
CA VAL A 444 1.73 8.40 -22.57
C VAL A 444 1.62 8.68 -21.08
N TYR A 445 1.70 7.63 -20.27
CA TYR A 445 1.58 7.72 -18.82
C TYR A 445 2.83 7.20 -18.12
N TYR A 446 3.29 7.91 -17.13
CA TYR A 446 4.48 7.62 -16.34
C TYR A 446 4.38 8.24 -14.94
N TYR A 447 5.20 7.78 -14.01
CA TYR A 447 5.44 8.50 -12.77
C TYR A 447 6.80 9.21 -12.81
N GLY A 448 7.85 8.49 -13.17
CA GLY A 448 9.20 9.03 -13.30
C GLY A 448 9.92 9.32 -11.98
N GLY A 449 9.28 9.01 -10.85
CA GLY A 449 9.87 8.97 -9.52
C GLY A 449 10.24 7.55 -9.11
N THR A 450 10.22 7.27 -7.79
CA THR A 450 10.69 5.97 -7.27
C THR A 450 9.69 4.83 -7.41
N THR A 451 8.40 5.13 -7.50
CA THR A 451 7.34 4.10 -7.52
C THR A 451 7.00 3.70 -8.96
N PRO A 452 6.91 2.41 -9.30
CA PRO A 452 6.45 2.00 -10.62
C PRO A 452 4.96 2.33 -10.83
N VAL A 453 4.59 2.52 -12.09
CA VAL A 453 3.18 2.51 -12.49
C VAL A 453 2.76 1.04 -12.58
N SER A 454 2.10 0.56 -11.56
CA SER A 454 1.74 -0.86 -11.40
C SER A 454 0.66 -1.32 -12.40
N ARG A 455 0.49 -2.65 -12.52
CA ARG A 455 -0.53 -3.32 -13.36
C ARG A 455 -1.90 -3.37 -12.68
N SER A 456 -2.17 -2.52 -11.72
CA SER A 456 -3.47 -2.53 -11.04
C SER A 456 -4.62 -2.19 -11.99
N PHE A 457 -5.75 -2.88 -11.82
CA PHE A 457 -6.97 -2.69 -12.60
C PHE A 457 -7.57 -1.30 -12.50
N GLY A 458 -7.57 -0.77 -11.31
CA GLY A 458 -8.21 0.49 -10.97
C GLY A 458 -7.21 1.52 -10.45
N GLY A 459 -7.74 2.52 -9.81
CA GLY A 459 -7.00 3.61 -9.21
C GLY A 459 -7.35 4.94 -9.83
N ARG A 460 -6.54 5.94 -9.52
CA ARG A 460 -6.73 7.33 -9.98
C ARG A 460 -6.73 7.44 -11.52
N TRP A 461 -6.03 6.55 -12.21
CA TRP A 461 -5.83 6.57 -13.66
C TRP A 461 -6.36 5.28 -14.29
N PRO A 462 -7.67 5.22 -14.59
CA PRO A 462 -8.30 4.02 -15.12
C PRO A 462 -8.02 3.87 -16.63
N PHE A 463 -6.91 3.24 -17.01
CA PHE A 463 -6.48 3.10 -18.40
C PHE A 463 -7.55 2.46 -19.29
N ASN A 464 -8.29 1.49 -18.76
CA ASN A 464 -9.40 0.85 -19.46
C ASN A 464 -10.58 1.80 -19.77
N LEU A 465 -10.73 2.90 -19.05
CA LEU A 465 -11.67 3.95 -19.40
C LEU A 465 -11.19 4.76 -20.61
N TYR A 466 -9.89 5.04 -20.70
CA TYR A 466 -9.33 5.77 -21.84
C TYR A 466 -9.38 4.92 -23.10
N THR A 467 -9.08 3.62 -23.02
CA THR A 467 -9.19 2.72 -24.18
C THR A 467 -10.63 2.52 -24.63
N ALA A 468 -11.59 2.50 -23.71
CA ALA A 468 -13.02 2.49 -24.06
C ALA A 468 -13.47 3.79 -24.79
N ASN A 469 -12.69 4.87 -24.71
CA ASN A 469 -12.87 6.12 -25.44
C ASN A 469 -11.87 6.25 -26.62
N VAL A 470 -11.46 5.14 -27.18
CA VAL A 470 -10.65 4.96 -28.39
C VAL A 470 -9.21 5.50 -28.34
N TYR A 471 -8.67 5.71 -27.14
CA TYR A 471 -7.26 6.02 -26.98
C TYR A 471 -6.42 4.74 -26.89
N VAL A 472 -5.21 4.78 -27.42
CA VAL A 472 -4.14 3.85 -26.99
C VAL A 472 -3.45 4.47 -25.80
N VAL A 473 -3.14 3.67 -24.76
CA VAL A 473 -2.39 4.15 -23.59
C VAL A 473 -1.06 3.41 -23.54
N TYR A 474 0.03 4.14 -23.53
CA TYR A 474 1.39 3.61 -23.33
C TYR A 474 1.90 4.01 -21.97
N VAL A 475 2.22 3.02 -21.15
CA VAL A 475 2.78 3.17 -19.79
C VAL A 475 4.22 2.72 -19.82
N LEU A 476 5.15 3.49 -19.21
CA LEU A 476 6.56 3.13 -19.16
C LEU A 476 7.19 3.42 -17.80
N GLN A 477 8.26 2.68 -17.48
CA GLN A 477 8.97 2.70 -16.21
C GLN A 477 10.39 3.25 -16.42
N PRO A 478 10.59 4.58 -16.30
CA PRO A 478 11.92 5.17 -16.52
C PRO A 478 12.88 4.88 -15.36
N SER A 479 14.17 5.12 -15.57
CA SER A 479 15.23 4.98 -14.58
C SER A 479 14.90 5.70 -13.28
N GLY A 480 15.23 5.07 -12.15
CA GLY A 480 14.93 5.56 -10.81
C GLY A 480 13.79 4.82 -10.13
N THR A 481 13.05 4.00 -10.86
CA THR A 481 11.92 3.19 -10.35
C THR A 481 12.45 1.99 -9.54
N ILE A 482 11.85 1.71 -8.39
CA ILE A 482 12.16 0.52 -7.57
C ILE A 482 11.56 -0.75 -8.20
N GLY A 483 12.05 -1.93 -7.78
CA GLY A 483 11.61 -3.22 -8.30
C GLY A 483 12.41 -3.72 -9.51
N TYR A 484 13.38 -2.94 -9.97
CA TYR A 484 14.29 -3.26 -11.08
C TYR A 484 15.74 -3.42 -10.63
N GLY A 485 15.95 -3.58 -9.34
CA GLY A 485 17.25 -3.63 -8.67
C GLY A 485 17.78 -2.27 -8.25
N GLN A 486 18.66 -2.29 -7.25
CA GLN A 486 19.13 -1.09 -6.56
C GLN A 486 19.93 -0.13 -7.48
N GLU A 487 20.67 -0.66 -8.45
CA GLU A 487 21.43 0.17 -9.41
C GLU A 487 20.49 1.02 -10.27
N PHE A 488 19.33 0.45 -10.67
CA PHE A 488 18.35 1.15 -11.47
C PHE A 488 17.59 2.21 -10.63
N SER A 489 17.17 1.87 -9.43
CA SER A 489 16.47 2.80 -8.53
C SER A 489 17.38 3.94 -8.05
N ALA A 490 18.67 3.69 -7.85
CA ALA A 490 19.65 4.69 -7.45
C ALA A 490 19.89 5.78 -8.50
N ARG A 491 19.48 5.58 -9.76
CA ARG A 491 19.58 6.60 -10.82
C ARG A 491 18.69 7.82 -10.58
N HIS A 492 17.73 7.71 -9.67
CA HIS A 492 16.86 8.82 -9.26
C HIS A 492 17.59 9.84 -8.37
N GLN A 493 18.55 9.37 -7.57
CA GLN A 493 19.23 10.19 -6.57
C GLN A 493 19.98 11.36 -7.18
N ASN A 494 19.68 12.58 -6.71
CA ASN A 494 20.24 13.86 -7.19
C ASN A 494 20.06 14.10 -8.70
N ASN A 495 19.04 13.50 -9.32
CA ASN A 495 18.85 13.52 -10.77
C ASN A 495 17.39 13.67 -11.17
N TRP A 496 16.73 14.64 -10.57
CA TRP A 496 15.31 14.90 -10.86
C TRP A 496 15.12 15.47 -12.27
N GLY A 497 14.36 14.74 -13.08
CA GLY A 497 13.81 15.16 -14.36
C GLY A 497 14.64 14.82 -15.59
N LYS A 498 15.95 15.07 -15.63
CA LYS A 498 16.70 15.03 -16.90
C LYS A 498 16.76 13.63 -17.53
N ILE A 499 17.28 12.63 -16.81
CA ILE A 499 17.39 11.25 -17.34
C ILE A 499 16.00 10.71 -17.68
N THR A 500 15.07 10.87 -16.75
CA THR A 500 13.69 10.41 -16.88
C THR A 500 13.01 11.02 -18.11
N ALA A 501 13.14 12.32 -18.34
CA ALA A 501 12.57 12.99 -19.51
C ALA A 501 13.20 12.50 -20.82
N ASP A 502 14.52 12.37 -20.87
CA ASP A 502 15.24 11.90 -22.07
C ASP A 502 14.79 10.47 -22.45
N GLU A 503 14.57 9.59 -21.45
CA GLU A 503 14.08 8.23 -21.63
C GLU A 503 12.61 8.20 -22.10
N ILE A 504 11.73 8.99 -21.48
CA ILE A 504 10.32 9.08 -21.88
C ILE A 504 10.19 9.60 -23.32
N ILE A 505 10.93 10.64 -23.68
CA ILE A 505 10.91 11.19 -25.04
C ILE A 505 11.39 10.14 -26.06
N ALA A 506 12.51 9.46 -25.77
CA ALA A 506 13.07 8.46 -26.67
C ALA A 506 12.12 7.26 -26.83
N SER A 507 11.58 6.76 -25.73
CA SER A 507 10.63 5.64 -25.72
C SER A 507 9.35 5.99 -26.48
N THR A 508 8.78 7.17 -26.25
CA THR A 508 7.57 7.63 -26.96
C THR A 508 7.79 7.72 -28.47
N LYS A 509 8.90 8.30 -28.92
CA LYS A 509 9.26 8.37 -30.35
C LYS A 509 9.42 6.97 -30.96
N ALA A 510 10.10 6.08 -30.25
CA ALA A 510 10.31 4.71 -30.69
C ALA A 510 8.98 3.93 -30.75
N PHE A 511 8.12 4.10 -29.75
CA PHE A 511 6.80 3.48 -29.70
C PHE A 511 5.93 3.90 -30.89
N ALA A 512 5.79 5.21 -31.12
CA ALA A 512 5.01 5.73 -32.23
C ALA A 512 5.54 5.28 -33.60
N LYS A 513 6.87 5.15 -33.75
CA LYS A 513 7.49 4.63 -34.97
C LYS A 513 7.23 3.14 -35.17
N ALA A 514 7.28 2.34 -34.10
CA ALA A 514 7.07 0.89 -34.15
C ALA A 514 5.59 0.51 -34.34
N HIS A 515 4.67 1.41 -34.04
CA HIS A 515 3.24 1.17 -34.07
C HIS A 515 2.53 2.09 -35.05
N PRO A 516 2.44 1.71 -36.35
CA PRO A 516 1.87 2.56 -37.39
C PRO A 516 0.42 3.00 -37.17
N PHE A 517 -0.32 2.33 -36.29
CA PHE A 517 -1.67 2.72 -35.89
C PHE A 517 -1.71 3.94 -34.97
N ILE A 518 -0.59 4.45 -34.49
CA ILE A 518 -0.55 5.69 -33.70
C ILE A 518 -0.64 6.92 -34.62
N ASP A 519 -1.51 7.86 -34.28
CA ASP A 519 -1.54 9.20 -34.89
C ASP A 519 -0.46 10.06 -34.21
N ALA A 520 0.67 10.24 -34.87
CA ALA A 520 1.80 10.99 -34.32
C ALA A 520 1.50 12.48 -34.07
N SER A 521 0.43 13.01 -34.64
CA SER A 521 -0.05 14.38 -34.38
C SER A 521 -0.93 14.51 -33.14
N LYS A 522 -1.31 13.36 -32.53
CA LYS A 522 -2.23 13.27 -31.40
C LYS A 522 -1.64 12.47 -30.24
N ILE A 523 -0.43 12.79 -29.85
CA ILE A 523 0.23 12.21 -28.70
C ILE A 523 0.10 13.16 -27.53
N GLY A 524 -0.57 12.74 -26.44
CA GLY A 524 -0.63 13.45 -25.18
C GLY A 524 0.19 12.77 -24.11
N CYS A 525 0.61 13.50 -23.08
CA CYS A 525 1.25 12.93 -21.91
C CYS A 525 0.54 13.37 -20.63
N MET A 526 0.60 12.52 -19.60
CA MET A 526 0.00 12.84 -18.31
C MET A 526 0.74 12.16 -17.16
N GLY A 527 0.77 12.85 -16.02
CA GLY A 527 1.35 12.33 -14.79
C GLY A 527 0.88 13.11 -13.57
N ALA A 528 1.03 12.50 -12.39
CA ALA A 528 0.60 13.09 -11.14
C ALA A 528 1.76 13.22 -10.13
N SER A 529 1.71 14.25 -9.26
CA SER A 529 2.72 14.51 -8.24
C SER A 529 4.10 14.67 -8.88
N TYR A 530 5.04 13.77 -8.60
CA TYR A 530 6.32 13.73 -9.32
C TYR A 530 6.12 13.55 -10.83
N GLY A 531 5.15 12.73 -11.25
CA GLY A 531 4.75 12.61 -12.65
C GLY A 531 4.19 13.91 -13.23
N GLY A 532 3.56 14.75 -12.42
CA GLY A 532 3.14 16.10 -12.79
C GLY A 532 4.34 17.02 -13.05
N PHE A 533 5.33 17.02 -12.16
CA PHE A 533 6.63 17.69 -12.40
C PHE A 533 7.29 17.19 -13.68
N THR A 534 7.35 15.87 -13.88
CA THR A 534 7.92 15.28 -15.09
C THR A 534 7.16 15.75 -16.34
N THR A 535 5.83 15.86 -16.28
CA THR A 535 5.00 16.38 -17.38
C THR A 535 5.33 17.84 -17.69
N GLU A 536 5.40 18.71 -16.68
CA GLU A 536 5.78 20.11 -16.85
C GLU A 536 7.20 20.23 -17.45
N TYR A 537 8.13 19.43 -16.95
CA TYR A 537 9.50 19.43 -17.46
C TYR A 537 9.59 18.95 -18.92
N LEU A 538 8.82 17.92 -19.30
CA LEU A 538 8.76 17.42 -20.67
C LEU A 538 8.31 18.49 -21.67
N THR A 539 7.34 19.35 -21.30
CA THR A 539 6.86 20.43 -22.19
C THR A 539 7.94 21.47 -22.48
N THR A 540 8.97 21.59 -21.64
CA THR A 540 10.13 22.45 -21.87
C THR A 540 11.22 21.80 -22.71
N ARG A 541 11.14 20.48 -22.97
CA ARG A 541 12.20 19.66 -23.60
C ARG A 541 11.86 19.16 -24.99
N THR A 542 10.59 19.11 -25.34
CA THR A 542 10.14 18.50 -26.60
C THR A 542 8.78 19.05 -27.04
N ASP A 543 8.53 18.98 -28.32
CA ASP A 543 7.29 19.35 -29.00
C ASP A 543 6.47 18.14 -29.48
N ILE A 544 6.87 16.92 -29.08
CA ILE A 544 6.18 15.69 -29.55
C ILE A 544 4.78 15.53 -28.96
N PHE A 545 4.48 16.22 -27.85
CA PHE A 545 3.20 16.13 -27.18
C PHE A 545 2.27 17.27 -27.64
N ALA A 546 1.15 16.91 -28.24
CA ALA A 546 0.10 17.85 -28.64
C ALA A 546 -0.66 18.40 -27.43
N CYS A 547 -0.71 17.66 -26.32
CA CYS A 547 -1.27 18.11 -25.05
C CYS A 547 -0.54 17.44 -23.87
N ALA A 548 -0.63 18.08 -22.70
CA ALA A 548 -0.02 17.60 -21.47
C ALA A 548 -0.95 17.86 -20.28
N ILE A 549 -1.09 16.86 -19.38
CA ILE A 549 -1.89 17.00 -18.16
C ILE A 549 -0.96 16.79 -16.96
N SER A 550 -0.65 17.87 -16.25
CA SER A 550 0.04 17.84 -14.97
C SER A 550 -0.99 17.84 -13.84
N HIS A 551 -1.05 16.77 -13.06
CA HIS A 551 -1.92 16.70 -11.89
C HIS A 551 -1.10 16.86 -10.61
N ALA A 552 -1.36 17.95 -9.86
CA ALA A 552 -0.64 18.27 -8.61
C ALA A 552 0.89 18.24 -8.77
N GLY A 553 1.40 18.77 -9.90
CA GLY A 553 2.82 18.80 -10.25
C GLY A 553 3.62 19.72 -9.33
N ILE A 554 4.91 19.44 -9.20
CA ILE A 554 5.87 20.26 -8.46
C ILE A 554 6.48 21.25 -9.45
N SER A 555 5.96 22.48 -9.52
CA SER A 555 6.44 23.50 -10.46
C SER A 555 7.76 24.18 -10.05
N SER A 556 8.16 24.05 -8.80
CA SER A 556 9.42 24.60 -8.27
C SER A 556 10.05 23.66 -7.24
N ILE A 557 11.16 23.02 -7.58
CA ILE A 557 11.89 22.12 -6.69
C ILE A 557 12.44 22.87 -5.46
N SER A 558 12.91 24.10 -5.63
CA SER A 558 13.40 24.92 -4.52
C SER A 558 12.30 25.25 -3.52
N SER A 559 11.10 25.60 -3.99
CA SER A 559 9.94 25.83 -3.12
C SER A 559 9.44 24.54 -2.47
N TYR A 560 9.46 23.43 -3.19
CA TYR A 560 9.11 22.11 -2.66
C TYR A 560 10.03 21.71 -1.50
N TRP A 561 11.35 21.91 -1.66
CA TRP A 561 12.33 21.66 -0.62
C TRP A 561 12.16 22.62 0.56
N GLY A 562 12.20 23.92 0.31
CA GLY A 562 12.28 24.94 1.36
C GLY A 562 10.96 25.22 2.07
N GLY A 563 9.83 25.12 1.39
CA GLY A 563 8.49 25.44 1.91
C GLY A 563 7.60 24.22 2.10
N GLY A 564 7.99 23.08 1.50
CA GLY A 564 7.19 21.88 1.38
C GLY A 564 7.22 21.00 2.62
N TYR A 565 6.10 20.40 2.90
CA TYR A 565 5.95 19.34 3.90
C TYR A 565 6.82 18.11 3.56
N TRP A 566 6.98 17.81 2.27
CA TRP A 566 7.66 16.62 1.74
C TRP A 566 9.18 16.73 1.62
N GLY A 567 9.75 17.94 1.77
CA GLY A 567 11.18 18.15 1.60
C GLY A 567 12.04 17.24 2.46
N TYR A 568 11.70 17.10 3.73
CA TYR A 568 12.43 16.22 4.67
C TYR A 568 11.99 14.75 4.62
N GLY A 569 10.86 14.44 4.02
CA GLY A 569 10.38 13.05 3.88
C GLY A 569 10.87 12.42 2.58
N TYR A 570 10.32 12.86 1.46
CA TYR A 570 10.59 12.27 0.16
C TYR A 570 12.01 12.57 -0.34
N SER A 571 12.39 13.84 -0.41
CA SER A 571 13.65 14.26 -1.07
C SER A 571 14.92 13.81 -0.35
N THR A 572 14.82 13.35 0.89
CA THR A 572 15.97 12.81 1.64
C THR A 572 16.14 11.31 1.47
N ASN A 573 15.16 10.61 0.91
CA ASN A 573 15.19 9.15 0.76
C ASN A 573 15.21 8.72 -0.72
N ALA A 574 14.87 9.65 -1.64
CA ALA A 574 14.77 9.37 -3.07
C ALA A 574 15.67 10.24 -3.95
#